data_bc3fe2e3cec3386ce272d719f8095fe2
#
_entry.id   bc3fe2e3cec3386ce272d719f8095fe2
#
_cell.length_a   1.000
_cell.length_b   1.000
_cell.length_c   1.000
_cell.angle_alpha   90.00
_cell.angle_beta   90.00
_cell.angle_gamma   90.00
#
_symmetry.space_group_name_H-M   'P 1'
#
loop_
_entity.id
_entity.type
_entity.pdbx_description
1 polymer ?
#
loop_
_entity_poly.entity_id
_entity_poly.type
_entity_poly.pdbx_seq_one_letter_code
_entity_poly.pdbx_strand_id
1 'polypeptide(L)' 'SIDMRAALAAMHWSRGEPEEAETKWNWACEKINSGVLTEGGPALDGCALYRDMDWLARIRRWPPSMVRKMDAFVNLKQTP' A
#
# COMPACT_ATOMS: atom_id res chain seq x y z
N SER A 1 -8.92 8.85 -0.91
CA SER A 1 -8.50 8.10 0.27
C SER A 1 -7.16 7.43 0.03
N ILE A 2 -6.30 7.46 1.02
CA ILE A 2 -4.96 6.86 0.94
C ILE A 2 -5.06 5.35 0.81
N ASP A 3 -5.93 4.71 1.60
CA ASP A 3 -6.17 3.27 1.52
C ASP A 3 -6.59 2.86 0.12
N MET A 4 -7.48 3.63 -0.48
CA MET A 4 -7.97 3.33 -1.82
C MET A 4 -6.84 3.40 -2.86
N ARG A 5 -5.96 4.39 -2.74
CA ARG A 5 -4.82 4.51 -3.67
C ARG A 5 -3.84 3.36 -3.51
N ALA A 6 -3.58 2.95 -2.26
CA ALA A 6 -2.72 1.79 -2.00
C ALA A 6 -3.35 0.51 -2.58
N ALA A 7 -4.65 0.34 -2.39
CA ALA A 7 -5.36 -0.81 -2.94
C ALA A 7 -5.34 -0.79 -4.48
N LEU A 8 -5.50 0.39 -5.10
CA LEU A 8 -5.42 0.53 -6.54
C LEU A 8 -4.04 0.14 -7.07
N ALA A 9 -2.98 0.48 -6.34
CA ALA A 9 -1.63 0.06 -6.72
C ALA A 9 -1.54 -1.46 -6.79
N ALA A 10 -2.06 -2.14 -5.78
CA ALA A 10 -2.05 -3.60 -5.76
C ALA A 10 -2.89 -4.19 -6.89
N MET A 11 -4.01 -3.57 -7.22
CA MET A 11 -4.86 -4.01 -8.33
C MET A 11 -4.17 -3.84 -9.68
N HIS A 12 -3.52 -2.70 -9.90
CA HIS A 12 -2.78 -2.47 -11.14
C HIS A 12 -1.65 -3.48 -11.29
N TRP A 13 -0.94 -3.75 -10.20
CA TRP A 13 0.10 -4.77 -10.23
C TRP A 13 -0.46 -6.13 -10.65
N SER A 14 -1.61 -6.51 -10.10
CA SER A 14 -2.23 -7.80 -10.40
C SER A 14 -2.69 -7.92 -11.86
N ARG A 15 -2.87 -6.79 -12.53
CA ARG A 15 -3.25 -6.75 -13.95
C ARG A 15 -2.06 -6.66 -14.89
N GLY A 16 -0.83 -6.71 -14.35
CA GLY A 16 0.36 -6.55 -15.16
C GLY A 16 0.61 -5.11 -15.60
N GLU A 17 0.23 -4.15 -14.76
CA GLU A 17 0.40 -2.72 -15.02
C GLU A 17 1.34 -2.11 -13.98
N PRO A 18 2.64 -2.44 -14.02
CA PRO A 18 3.57 -2.03 -12.96
C PRO A 18 3.80 -0.52 -12.89
N GLU A 19 3.74 0.18 -14.01
CA GLU A 19 3.94 1.64 -13.99
C GLU A 19 2.81 2.34 -13.28
N GLU A 20 1.57 1.96 -13.56
CA GLU A 20 0.39 2.50 -12.90
C GLU A 20 0.39 2.14 -11.43
N ALA A 21 0.83 0.93 -11.10
CA ALA A 21 0.95 0.48 -9.71
C ALA A 21 1.91 1.40 -8.94
N GLU A 22 3.08 1.67 -9.49
CA GLU A 22 4.07 2.53 -8.86
C GLU A 22 3.56 3.96 -8.71
N THR A 23 2.87 4.47 -9.73
CA THR A 23 2.31 5.83 -9.68
C THR A 23 1.33 5.97 -8.51
N LYS A 24 0.42 5.03 -8.36
CA LYS A 24 -0.57 5.04 -7.27
C LYS A 24 0.11 4.87 -5.92
N TRP A 25 1.09 3.98 -5.84
CA TRP A 25 1.83 3.72 -4.62
C TRP A 25 2.62 4.96 -4.16
N ASN A 26 3.33 5.59 -5.09
CA ASN A 26 4.13 6.77 -4.77
C ASN A 26 3.25 7.92 -4.30
N TRP A 27 2.09 8.11 -4.91
CA TRP A 27 1.14 9.13 -4.48
C TRP A 27 0.67 8.86 -3.04
N ALA A 28 0.30 7.61 -2.74
CA ALA A 28 -0.17 7.23 -1.41
C ALA A 28 0.92 7.43 -0.36
N CYS A 29 2.14 7.01 -0.66
CA CYS A 29 3.28 7.16 0.24
C CYS A 29 3.58 8.62 0.55
N GLU A 30 3.54 9.45 -0.47
CA GLU A 30 3.79 10.88 -0.33
C GLU A 30 2.77 11.52 0.59
N LYS A 31 1.50 11.18 0.44
CA LYS A 31 0.44 11.71 1.28
C LYS A 31 0.55 11.24 2.73
N ILE A 32 0.85 9.96 2.94
CA ILE A 32 1.02 9.41 4.28
C ILE A 32 2.20 10.09 4.97
N ASN A 33 3.33 10.19 4.29
CA ASN A 33 4.55 10.73 4.89
C ASN A 33 4.40 12.22 5.22
N SER A 34 3.71 12.98 4.38
CA SER A 34 3.49 14.39 4.67
C SER A 34 2.56 14.60 5.87
N GLY A 35 1.61 13.70 6.10
CA GLY A 35 0.75 13.74 7.28
C GLY A 35 1.50 13.39 8.57
N VAL A 36 2.38 12.40 8.50
CA VAL A 36 3.16 11.95 9.66
C VAL A 36 4.10 13.04 10.17
N LEU A 37 4.65 13.84 9.27
CA LEU A 37 5.59 14.90 9.65
C LEU A 37 4.99 16.01 10.49
N THR A 38 3.68 16.15 10.55
CA THR A 38 3.01 17.20 11.30
C THR A 38 2.88 16.91 12.79
N GLU A 39 3.13 15.67 13.21
CA GLU A 39 2.94 15.27 14.61
C GLU A 39 4.20 15.40 15.49
N GLY A 40 5.30 15.91 14.93
CA GLY A 40 6.52 16.13 15.71
C GLY A 40 7.25 14.87 16.13
N GLY A 41 6.84 13.71 15.65
CA GLY A 41 7.51 12.45 15.92
C GLY A 41 8.64 12.18 14.91
N PRO A 42 9.43 11.13 15.14
CA PRO A 42 10.40 10.73 14.14
C PRO A 42 9.68 10.39 12.84
N ALA A 43 10.29 10.74 11.72
CA ALA A 43 9.71 10.48 10.42
C ALA A 43 9.57 8.97 10.22
N LEU A 44 8.36 8.45 10.47
CA LEU A 44 8.05 7.07 10.19
C LEU A 44 7.64 6.97 8.72
N ASP A 45 8.17 5.97 8.03
CA ASP A 45 7.69 5.68 6.70
C ASP A 45 6.29 5.07 6.84
N GLY A 46 5.27 5.89 6.65
CA GLY A 46 3.88 5.44 6.78
C GLY A 46 3.52 4.34 5.81
N CYS A 47 4.24 4.27 4.68
CA CYS A 47 4.02 3.21 3.71
C CYS A 47 4.47 1.84 4.22
N ALA A 48 5.34 1.79 5.21
CA ALA A 48 5.75 0.52 5.79
C ALA A 48 4.56 -0.25 6.36
N LEU A 49 3.53 0.45 6.84
CA LEU A 49 2.33 -0.21 7.36
C LEU A 49 1.61 -1.02 6.29
N TYR A 50 1.62 -0.54 5.05
CA TYR A 50 0.96 -1.26 3.95
C TYR A 50 1.75 -2.49 3.49
N ARG A 51 2.96 -2.68 4.00
CA ARG A 51 3.74 -3.89 3.77
C ARG A 51 3.50 -4.95 4.84
N ASP A 52 2.74 -4.61 5.87
CA ASP A 52 2.39 -5.52 6.96
C ASP A 52 1.03 -6.13 6.65
N MET A 53 1.03 -7.36 6.17
CA MET A 53 -0.20 -8.05 5.76
C MET A 53 -1.12 -8.32 6.95
N ASP A 54 -0.56 -8.55 8.13
CA ASP A 54 -1.33 -8.75 9.34
C ASP A 54 -2.08 -7.45 9.73
N TRP A 55 -1.39 -6.32 9.65
CA TRP A 55 -2.00 -5.02 9.91
C TRP A 55 -3.16 -4.74 8.93
N LEU A 56 -2.96 -5.01 7.65
CA LEU A 56 -4.01 -4.83 6.65
C LEU A 56 -5.23 -5.70 6.94
N ALA A 57 -4.99 -6.96 7.32
CA ALA A 57 -6.08 -7.89 7.58
C ALA A 57 -6.82 -7.59 8.87
N ARG A 58 -6.10 -7.34 9.97
CA ARG A 58 -6.70 -7.21 11.30
C ARG A 58 -7.11 -5.80 11.65
N ILE A 59 -6.29 -4.81 11.30
CA ILE A 59 -6.54 -3.41 11.68
C ILE A 59 -7.34 -2.69 10.61
N ARG A 60 -6.90 -2.77 9.36
CA ARG A 60 -7.59 -2.10 8.25
C ARG A 60 -8.73 -2.94 7.67
N ARG A 61 -8.77 -4.22 8.00
CA ARG A 61 -9.83 -5.15 7.62
C ARG A 61 -10.02 -5.27 6.11
N TRP A 62 -8.93 -5.28 5.39
CA TRP A 62 -8.97 -5.49 3.95
C TRP A 62 -9.44 -6.93 3.66
N PRO A 63 -10.21 -7.13 2.58
CA PRO A 63 -10.58 -8.49 2.16
C PRO A 63 -9.33 -9.34 1.88
N PRO A 64 -9.38 -10.65 2.19
CA PRO A 64 -8.22 -11.52 1.97
C PRO A 64 -7.65 -11.47 0.55
N SER A 65 -8.50 -11.35 -0.47
CA SER A 65 -8.04 -11.24 -1.86
C SER A 65 -7.19 -9.99 -2.08
N MET A 66 -7.56 -8.88 -1.45
CA MET A 66 -6.81 -7.63 -1.56
C MET A 66 -5.51 -7.69 -0.78
N VAL A 67 -5.50 -8.36 0.38
CA VAL A 67 -4.27 -8.56 1.15
C VAL A 67 -3.27 -9.35 0.32
N ARG A 68 -3.73 -10.41 -0.37
CA ARG A 68 -2.86 -11.20 -1.25
C ARG A 68 -2.31 -10.37 -2.41
N LYS A 69 -3.13 -9.49 -2.99
CA LYS A 69 -2.67 -8.60 -4.07
C LYS A 69 -1.61 -7.62 -3.57
N MET A 70 -1.80 -7.06 -2.38
CA MET A 70 -0.81 -6.17 -1.79
C MET A 70 0.49 -6.90 -1.48
N ASP A 71 0.39 -8.12 -0.94
CA ASP A 71 1.58 -8.94 -0.68
C ASP A 71 2.36 -9.19 -1.98
N ALA A 72 1.67 -9.53 -3.05
CA ALA A 72 2.32 -9.74 -4.35
C ALA A 72 3.01 -8.47 -4.83
N PHE A 73 2.34 -7.32 -4.72
CA PHE A 73 2.89 -6.06 -5.18
C PHE A 73 4.12 -5.64 -4.39
N VAL A 74 4.04 -5.60 -3.05
CA VAL A 74 5.16 -5.11 -2.23
C VAL A 74 6.35 -6.06 -2.23
N ASN A 75 6.13 -7.32 -2.52
CA ASN A 75 7.20 -8.31 -2.61
C ASN A 75 7.57 -8.67 -4.05
N LEU A 76 7.04 -7.93 -5.02
CA LEU A 76 7.33 -8.08 -6.46
C LEU A 76 7.11 -9.50 -6.95
N LYS A 77 5.99 -10.11 -6.53
CA LYS A 77 5.59 -11.45 -6.93
C LYS A 77 4.45 -11.38 -7.93
N GLN A 78 4.28 -12.44 -8.70
CA GLN A 78 3.08 -12.56 -9.51
C GLN A 78 1.89 -12.84 -8.60
N THR A 79 0.76 -12.19 -8.89
CA THR A 79 -0.48 -12.45 -8.17
C THR A 79 -1.02 -13.81 -8.61
N PRO A 80 -1.35 -14.70 -7.67
CA PRO A 80 -1.90 -15.99 -8.01
C PRO A 80 -3.28 -15.87 -8.66
#